data_24810066b7f1bd0d2af2868eca493d13
#
_entry.id   24810066b7f1bd0d2af2868eca493d13
#
_cell.length_a   1.000
_cell.length_b   1.000
_cell.length_c   1.000
_cell.angle_alpha   90.00
_cell.angle_beta   90.00
_cell.angle_gamma   90.00
#
_symmetry.space_group_name_H-M   'P 1'
#
loop_
_entity.id
_entity.type
_entity.pdbx_description
1 polymer ?
#
loop_
_entity_poly.entity_id
_entity_poly.type
_entity_poly.pdbx_seq_one_letter_code
_entity_poly.pdbx_strand_id
1 'polypeptide(L)'
;MQSGTFRSWVGVLRLWSLTASTIPVLVGAVLAARVGSFSWAMLALTLLCGWLLQIATNLLNTYGDFRAGVDTAATLPTAPQLVTGALTPRAVFRAGVAALALAAILGVGTAALSDWRLLLFAAVGVAGAGGYTTGVRFKYSGLGVPSVFFLMGVLMVGASYFAQTCALAWSPLVASLPVSCLVAAILHGNDLRDMVTDQAARIKTTAMLVGEHRACALFYALHLAPYLVMVVGVLTRAVPLWSLLTLLALPLTVGAVRTCEGGFRAHDPVRIGRLEGMSAGTHFVFGVLLVLGLVLANLFA
;
A
#
# COMPACT_ATOMS: atom_id res chain seq x y z
N MET A 1 19.93 21.19 18.14
CA MET A 1 20.23 20.00 17.36
C MET A 1 19.16 18.88 17.46
N GLN A 2 18.40 18.74 18.56
CA GLN A 2 17.41 17.65 18.74
C GLN A 2 16.14 17.77 17.87
N SER A 3 15.64 18.98 17.59
CA SER A 3 14.43 19.18 16.77
C SER A 3 14.60 18.76 15.29
N GLY A 4 15.81 18.88 14.75
CA GLY A 4 16.13 18.45 13.38
C GLY A 4 16.11 16.93 13.21
N THR A 5 16.61 16.19 14.19
CA THR A 5 16.68 14.72 14.16
C THR A 5 15.27 14.10 14.25
N PHE A 6 14.38 14.62 15.11
CA PHE A 6 12.99 14.13 15.21
C PHE A 6 12.23 14.34 13.89
N ARG A 7 12.29 15.53 13.30
CA ARG A 7 11.66 15.82 12.00
C ARG A 7 12.19 14.91 10.89
N SER A 8 13.49 14.60 10.90
CA SER A 8 14.10 13.70 9.93
C SER A 8 13.55 12.27 10.05
N TRP A 9 13.36 11.77 11.28
CA TRP A 9 12.74 10.46 11.49
C TRP A 9 11.28 10.43 11.07
N VAL A 10 10.47 11.43 11.41
CA VAL A 10 9.08 11.54 10.93
C VAL A 10 9.02 11.52 9.40
N GLY A 11 9.93 12.23 8.73
CA GLY A 11 9.99 12.27 7.26
C GLY A 11 10.32 10.91 6.64
N VAL A 12 11.34 10.19 7.15
CA VAL A 12 11.74 8.89 6.57
C VAL A 12 10.75 7.78 6.86
N LEU A 13 10.00 7.86 7.98
CA LEU A 13 8.92 6.92 8.32
C LEU A 13 7.73 7.04 7.37
N ARG A 14 7.55 8.18 6.70
CA ARG A 14 6.44 8.44 5.76
C ARG A 14 5.08 8.13 6.40
N LEU A 15 4.81 8.69 7.59
CA LEU A 15 3.61 8.36 8.39
C LEU A 15 2.29 8.55 7.62
N TRP A 16 2.25 9.43 6.62
CA TRP A 16 1.12 9.61 5.72
C TRP A 16 0.79 8.33 4.93
N SER A 17 1.78 7.49 4.65
CA SER A 17 1.59 6.23 3.91
C SER A 17 0.97 5.11 4.75
N LEU A 18 0.85 5.27 6.08
CA LEU A 18 0.20 4.28 6.94
C LEU A 18 -1.27 4.05 6.60
N THR A 19 -1.91 4.98 5.89
CA THR A 19 -3.26 4.77 5.33
C THR A 19 -3.31 3.56 4.41
N ALA A 20 -2.22 3.29 3.68
CA ALA A 20 -2.11 2.15 2.77
C ALA A 20 -2.18 0.79 3.48
N SER A 21 -1.82 0.70 4.76
CA SER A 21 -1.99 -0.49 5.59
C SER A 21 -3.23 -0.42 6.51
N THR A 22 -3.64 0.78 6.92
CA THR A 22 -4.83 0.97 7.78
C THR A 22 -6.11 0.54 7.06
N ILE A 23 -6.33 1.01 5.84
CA ILE A 23 -7.55 0.73 5.07
C ILE A 23 -7.77 -0.78 4.87
N PRO A 24 -6.81 -1.57 4.33
CA PRO A 24 -7.03 -3.01 4.15
C PRO A 24 -7.30 -3.74 5.47
N VAL A 25 -6.62 -3.37 6.56
CA VAL A 25 -6.88 -3.98 7.88
C VAL A 25 -8.29 -3.67 8.36
N LEU A 26 -8.76 -2.43 8.24
CA LEU A 26 -10.13 -2.05 8.61
C LEU A 26 -11.17 -2.78 7.76
N VAL A 27 -10.97 -2.89 6.46
CA VAL A 27 -11.88 -3.63 5.56
C VAL A 27 -12.02 -5.08 6.01
N GLY A 28 -10.91 -5.77 6.30
CA GLY A 28 -10.94 -7.15 6.79
C GLY A 28 -11.68 -7.29 8.14
N ALA A 29 -11.38 -6.39 9.09
CA ALA A 29 -12.00 -6.42 10.42
C ALA A 29 -13.51 -6.12 10.39
N VAL A 30 -13.96 -5.14 9.59
CA VAL A 30 -15.39 -4.80 9.48
C VAL A 30 -16.18 -5.90 8.78
N LEU A 31 -15.58 -6.60 7.80
CA LEU A 31 -16.18 -7.78 7.19
C LEU A 31 -16.28 -8.95 8.19
N ALA A 32 -15.31 -9.11 9.08
CA ALA A 32 -15.39 -10.09 10.17
C ALA A 32 -16.51 -9.75 11.16
N ALA A 33 -16.68 -8.47 11.50
CA ALA A 33 -17.81 -8.02 12.33
C ALA A 33 -19.16 -8.39 11.72
N ARG A 34 -19.29 -8.38 10.40
CA ARG A 34 -20.51 -8.74 9.67
C ARG A 34 -20.92 -10.22 9.89
N VAL A 35 -19.99 -11.10 10.14
CA VAL A 35 -20.23 -12.52 10.44
C VAL A 35 -20.23 -12.80 11.94
N GLY A 36 -20.32 -11.77 12.78
CA GLY A 36 -20.39 -11.90 14.24
C GLY A 36 -19.03 -12.15 14.92
N SER A 37 -17.92 -12.06 14.18
CA SER A 37 -16.58 -12.30 14.71
C SER A 37 -15.79 -11.00 14.74
N PHE A 38 -15.81 -10.28 15.88
CA PHE A 38 -15.05 -9.04 16.02
C PHE A 38 -14.39 -8.93 17.41
N SER A 39 -13.11 -8.64 17.41
CA SER A 39 -12.32 -8.39 18.62
C SER A 39 -11.48 -7.12 18.43
N TRP A 40 -11.62 -6.16 19.34
CA TRP A 40 -10.81 -4.95 19.39
C TRP A 40 -9.32 -5.25 19.56
N ALA A 41 -8.99 -6.30 20.32
CA ALA A 41 -7.62 -6.72 20.53
C ALA A 41 -7.00 -7.22 19.21
N MET A 42 -7.73 -8.05 18.44
CA MET A 42 -7.28 -8.53 17.13
C MET A 42 -7.15 -7.38 16.12
N LEU A 43 -8.07 -6.41 16.12
CA LEU A 43 -7.95 -5.20 15.30
C LEU A 43 -6.68 -4.41 15.66
N ALA A 44 -6.43 -4.16 16.95
CA ALA A 44 -5.24 -3.43 17.38
C ALA A 44 -3.94 -4.15 17.00
N LEU A 45 -3.87 -5.47 17.21
CA LEU A 45 -2.70 -6.27 16.86
C LEU A 45 -2.45 -6.28 15.35
N THR A 46 -3.47 -6.48 14.53
CA THR A 46 -3.34 -6.50 13.07
C THR A 46 -2.99 -5.12 12.51
N LEU A 47 -3.53 -4.02 13.09
CA LEU A 47 -3.13 -2.65 12.75
C LEU A 47 -1.66 -2.40 13.07
N LEU A 48 -1.20 -2.76 14.27
CA LEU A 48 0.19 -2.59 14.68
C LEU A 48 1.13 -3.40 13.79
N CYS A 49 0.79 -4.66 13.47
CA CYS A 49 1.55 -5.47 12.51
C CYS A 49 1.62 -4.79 11.14
N GLY A 50 0.49 -4.34 10.60
CA GLY A 50 0.42 -3.65 9.31
C GLY A 50 1.25 -2.37 9.28
N TRP A 51 1.18 -1.54 10.33
CA TRP A 51 1.99 -0.33 10.45
C TRP A 51 3.49 -0.62 10.56
N LEU A 52 3.88 -1.62 11.31
CA LEU A 52 5.29 -2.00 11.44
C LEU A 52 5.85 -2.56 10.12
N LEU A 53 5.08 -3.37 9.38
CA LEU A 53 5.46 -3.84 8.05
C LEU A 53 5.60 -2.66 7.07
N GLN A 54 4.68 -1.69 7.11
CA GLN A 54 4.73 -0.49 6.28
C GLN A 54 5.95 0.38 6.62
N ILE A 55 6.21 0.62 7.91
CA ILE A 55 7.38 1.37 8.39
C ILE A 55 8.67 0.65 7.99
N ALA A 56 8.74 -0.67 8.19
CA ALA A 56 9.91 -1.47 7.78
C ALA A 56 10.17 -1.33 6.28
N THR A 57 9.11 -1.48 5.46
CA THR A 57 9.20 -1.32 4.00
C THR A 57 9.68 0.08 3.61
N ASN A 58 9.14 1.14 4.20
CA ASN A 58 9.54 2.52 3.93
C ASN A 58 11.03 2.75 4.25
N LEU A 59 11.49 2.29 5.42
CA LEU A 59 12.88 2.44 5.86
C LEU A 59 13.85 1.64 5.00
N LEU A 60 13.52 0.36 4.73
CA LEU A 60 14.34 -0.51 3.89
C LEU A 60 14.34 -0.06 2.44
N ASN A 61 13.22 0.48 1.94
CA ASN A 61 13.15 1.09 0.60
C ASN A 61 14.07 2.33 0.50
N THR A 62 13.99 3.27 1.44
CA THR A 62 14.85 4.45 1.47
C THR A 62 16.33 4.06 1.54
N TYR A 63 16.68 3.05 2.36
CA TYR A 63 18.04 2.52 2.41
C TYR A 63 18.45 1.85 1.08
N GLY A 64 17.57 1.04 0.51
CA GLY A 64 17.82 0.32 -0.76
C GLY A 64 18.02 1.27 -1.93
N ASP A 65 17.12 2.26 -2.10
CA ASP A 65 17.19 3.26 -3.17
C ASP A 65 18.47 4.11 -3.06
N PHE A 66 18.85 4.53 -1.84
CA PHE A 66 20.11 5.22 -1.59
C PHE A 66 21.34 4.36 -1.95
N ARG A 67 21.34 3.08 -1.55
CA ARG A 67 22.45 2.16 -1.85
C ARG A 67 22.55 1.79 -3.33
N ALA A 68 21.43 1.75 -4.03
CA ALA A 68 21.36 1.48 -5.46
C ALA A 68 21.69 2.71 -6.33
N GLY A 69 21.87 3.91 -5.72
CA GLY A 69 22.11 5.15 -6.45
C GLY A 69 20.88 5.72 -7.16
N VAL A 70 19.69 5.27 -6.77
CA VAL A 70 18.40 5.80 -7.25
C VAL A 70 18.13 7.15 -6.62
N ASP A 71 18.27 7.21 -5.28
CA ASP A 71 18.12 8.43 -4.52
C ASP A 71 19.44 9.19 -4.47
N THR A 72 19.48 10.33 -5.16
CA THR A 72 20.63 11.25 -5.25
C THR A 72 20.19 12.69 -5.00
N ALA A 73 21.13 13.61 -4.86
CA ALA A 73 20.83 15.04 -4.74
C ALA A 73 20.10 15.61 -5.98
N ALA A 74 20.24 14.96 -7.14
CA ALA A 74 19.59 15.37 -8.38
C ALA A 74 18.18 14.80 -8.57
N THR A 75 17.80 13.70 -7.87
CA THR A 75 16.52 13.00 -8.08
C THR A 75 15.38 13.47 -7.20
N LEU A 76 15.62 14.35 -6.21
CA LEU A 76 14.60 14.87 -5.28
C LEU A 76 13.71 13.75 -4.67
N PRO A 77 14.29 12.78 -3.95
CA PRO A 77 13.54 11.64 -3.45
C PRO A 77 12.47 12.03 -2.44
N THR A 78 11.41 11.22 -2.34
CA THR A 78 10.31 11.41 -1.37
C THR A 78 10.82 11.44 0.09
N ALA A 79 11.96 10.75 0.37
CA ALA A 79 12.60 10.73 1.69
C ALA A 79 14.10 11.10 1.57
N PRO A 80 14.46 12.40 1.50
CA PRO A 80 15.80 12.86 1.21
C PRO A 80 16.80 12.72 2.37
N GLN A 81 16.40 12.16 3.51
CA GLN A 81 17.19 12.19 4.76
C GLN A 81 18.57 11.51 4.66
N LEU A 82 18.71 10.49 3.82
CA LEU A 82 20.00 9.84 3.56
C LEU A 82 20.87 10.66 2.60
N VAL A 83 20.24 11.23 1.59
CA VAL A 83 20.93 12.07 0.58
C VAL A 83 21.46 13.35 1.21
N THR A 84 20.70 13.98 2.10
CA THR A 84 21.08 15.19 2.83
C THR A 84 22.03 14.94 4.00
N GLY A 85 22.29 13.67 4.35
CA GLY A 85 23.10 13.32 5.52
C GLY A 85 22.41 13.56 6.88
N ALA A 86 21.09 13.89 6.88
CA ALA A 86 20.33 14.11 8.10
C ALA A 86 20.17 12.85 8.94
N LEU A 87 20.20 11.67 8.31
CA LEU A 87 20.25 10.36 8.95
C LEU A 87 21.34 9.51 8.32
N THR A 88 21.93 8.61 9.11
CA THR A 88 22.94 7.68 8.58
C THR A 88 22.27 6.43 7.96
N PRO A 89 22.83 5.88 6.86
CA PRO A 89 22.28 4.67 6.25
C PRO A 89 22.20 3.48 7.23
N ARG A 90 23.18 3.36 8.12
CA ARG A 90 23.19 2.30 9.15
C ARG A 90 22.03 2.45 10.14
N ALA A 91 21.71 3.67 10.56
CA ALA A 91 20.60 3.91 11.49
C ALA A 91 19.25 3.57 10.84
N VAL A 92 19.02 4.01 9.59
CA VAL A 92 17.78 3.74 8.85
C VAL A 92 17.62 2.23 8.58
N PHE A 93 18.70 1.54 8.16
CA PHE A 93 18.66 0.09 7.97
C PHE A 93 18.33 -0.66 9.25
N ARG A 94 19.02 -0.35 10.37
CA ARG A 94 18.77 -0.99 11.68
C ARG A 94 17.34 -0.76 12.16
N ALA A 95 16.81 0.44 12.01
CA ALA A 95 15.42 0.76 12.35
C ALA A 95 14.44 -0.04 11.49
N GLY A 96 14.70 -0.18 10.17
CA GLY A 96 13.90 -0.99 9.27
C GLY A 96 13.88 -2.47 9.66
N VAL A 97 15.06 -3.04 9.96
CA VAL A 97 15.17 -4.43 10.44
C VAL A 97 14.49 -4.63 11.80
N ALA A 98 14.65 -3.67 12.72
CA ALA A 98 13.98 -3.73 14.02
C ALA A 98 12.45 -3.68 13.89
N ALA A 99 11.91 -2.81 13.02
CA ALA A 99 10.48 -2.76 12.74
C ALA A 99 9.97 -4.08 12.12
N LEU A 100 10.75 -4.68 11.20
CA LEU A 100 10.40 -5.95 10.57
C LEU A 100 10.41 -7.10 11.60
N ALA A 101 11.41 -7.15 12.48
CA ALA A 101 11.50 -8.16 13.54
C ALA A 101 10.33 -8.00 14.54
N LEU A 102 10.00 -6.78 14.92
CA LEU A 102 8.86 -6.51 15.81
C LEU A 102 7.53 -6.89 15.15
N ALA A 103 7.35 -6.64 13.85
CA ALA A 103 6.19 -7.11 13.10
C ALA A 103 6.09 -8.65 13.10
N ALA A 104 7.22 -9.35 12.93
CA ALA A 104 7.26 -10.80 12.99
C ALA A 104 6.87 -11.33 14.37
N ILE A 105 7.41 -10.74 15.45
CA ILE A 105 7.09 -11.11 16.85
C ILE A 105 5.59 -10.89 17.12
N LEU A 106 5.04 -9.73 16.73
CA LEU A 106 3.61 -9.45 16.87
C LEU A 106 2.76 -10.39 16.02
N GLY A 107 3.20 -10.73 14.81
CA GLY A 107 2.52 -11.71 13.95
C GLY A 107 2.43 -13.09 14.61
N VAL A 108 3.52 -13.56 15.24
CA VAL A 108 3.52 -14.81 16.02
C VAL A 108 2.58 -14.70 17.21
N GLY A 109 2.61 -13.60 17.97
CA GLY A 109 1.70 -13.36 19.09
C GLY A 109 0.24 -13.34 18.65
N THR A 110 -0.08 -12.68 17.53
CA THR A 110 -1.44 -12.64 16.98
C THR A 110 -1.90 -14.04 16.55
N ALA A 111 -1.03 -14.83 15.93
CA ALA A 111 -1.33 -16.21 15.55
C ALA A 111 -1.58 -17.10 16.77
N ALA A 112 -0.81 -16.93 17.85
CA ALA A 112 -1.01 -17.69 19.09
C ALA A 112 -2.35 -17.38 19.79
N LEU A 113 -2.87 -16.16 19.59
CA LEU A 113 -4.16 -15.72 20.14
C LEU A 113 -5.35 -15.99 19.21
N SER A 114 -5.12 -16.32 17.93
CA SER A 114 -6.14 -16.59 16.92
C SER A 114 -6.03 -18.02 16.40
N ASP A 115 -5.26 -18.23 15.35
CA ASP A 115 -5.04 -19.54 14.73
C ASP A 115 -3.61 -19.58 14.14
N TRP A 116 -2.92 -20.72 14.32
CA TRP A 116 -1.54 -20.92 13.85
C TRP A 116 -1.37 -20.70 12.34
N ARG A 117 -2.43 -20.93 11.54
CA ARG A 117 -2.41 -20.69 10.08
C ARG A 117 -2.18 -19.22 9.73
N LEU A 118 -2.41 -18.29 10.68
CA LEU A 118 -2.06 -16.88 10.51
C LEU A 118 -0.54 -16.67 10.36
N LEU A 119 0.30 -17.60 10.83
CA LEU A 119 1.75 -17.58 10.60
C LEU A 119 2.11 -17.61 9.12
N LEU A 120 1.29 -18.22 8.26
CA LEU A 120 1.52 -18.22 6.81
C LEU A 120 1.37 -16.81 6.24
N PHE A 121 0.35 -16.06 6.67
CA PHE A 121 0.16 -14.67 6.29
C PHE A 121 1.31 -13.79 6.80
N ALA A 122 1.70 -13.98 8.06
CA ALA A 122 2.81 -13.25 8.67
C ALA A 122 4.13 -13.51 7.95
N ALA A 123 4.44 -14.78 7.63
CA ALA A 123 5.65 -15.16 6.92
C ALA A 123 5.72 -14.53 5.52
N VAL A 124 4.62 -14.57 4.76
CA VAL A 124 4.54 -13.94 3.43
C VAL A 124 4.66 -12.43 3.54
N GLY A 125 4.00 -11.79 4.52
CA GLY A 125 4.08 -10.36 4.76
C GLY A 125 5.50 -9.90 5.11
N VAL A 126 6.17 -10.59 6.03
CA VAL A 126 7.55 -10.29 6.45
C VAL A 126 8.54 -10.51 5.30
N ALA A 127 8.42 -11.63 4.57
CA ALA A 127 9.25 -11.92 3.40
C ALA A 127 9.03 -10.89 2.28
N GLY A 128 7.78 -10.49 2.05
CA GLY A 128 7.43 -9.46 1.07
C GLY A 128 8.00 -8.08 1.42
N ALA A 129 7.83 -7.64 2.67
CA ALA A 129 8.36 -6.36 3.15
C ALA A 129 9.89 -6.33 3.13
N GLY A 130 10.56 -7.41 3.59
CA GLY A 130 12.01 -7.54 3.59
C GLY A 130 12.60 -7.70 2.19
N GLY A 131 11.88 -8.37 1.28
CA GLY A 131 12.32 -8.63 -0.10
C GLY A 131 12.02 -7.52 -1.10
N TYR A 132 11.32 -6.46 -0.69
CA TYR A 132 10.86 -5.41 -1.63
C TYR A 132 12.00 -4.68 -2.33
N THR A 133 12.95 -4.13 -1.58
CA THR A 133 14.15 -3.42 -2.09
C THR A 133 15.46 -4.05 -1.64
N THR A 134 15.41 -5.01 -0.70
CA THR A 134 16.55 -5.78 -0.22
C THR A 134 16.37 -7.25 -0.58
N GLY A 135 17.38 -8.06 -0.54
CA GLY A 135 17.29 -9.48 -0.90
C GLY A 135 16.81 -9.71 -2.33
N VAL A 136 15.57 -10.17 -2.52
CA VAL A 136 14.96 -10.47 -3.85
C VAL A 136 14.76 -9.24 -4.72
N ARG A 137 14.55 -8.07 -4.10
CA ARG A 137 14.43 -6.77 -4.76
C ARG A 137 13.27 -6.70 -5.77
N PHE A 138 12.06 -7.09 -5.35
CA PHE A 138 10.86 -7.08 -6.20
C PHE A 138 10.66 -5.76 -6.95
N LYS A 139 10.91 -4.62 -6.31
CA LYS A 139 10.82 -3.28 -6.92
C LYS A 139 11.68 -3.19 -8.17
N TYR A 140 12.94 -3.66 -8.10
CA TYR A 140 13.92 -3.50 -9.17
C TYR A 140 13.85 -4.58 -10.25
N SER A 141 12.97 -5.56 -10.11
CA SER A 141 12.73 -6.64 -11.08
C SER A 141 11.43 -6.47 -11.87
N GLY A 142 10.77 -5.31 -11.73
CA GLY A 142 9.49 -5.02 -12.38
C GLY A 142 8.27 -5.67 -11.71
N LEU A 143 8.47 -6.31 -10.56
CA LEU A 143 7.42 -6.95 -9.78
C LEU A 143 6.88 -6.05 -8.66
N GLY A 144 7.26 -4.78 -8.61
CA GLY A 144 6.84 -3.85 -7.57
C GLY A 144 5.32 -3.71 -7.49
N VAL A 145 4.67 -3.32 -8.59
CA VAL A 145 3.21 -3.12 -8.65
C VAL A 145 2.43 -4.40 -8.34
N PRO A 146 2.72 -5.57 -8.96
CA PRO A 146 2.07 -6.83 -8.58
C PRO A 146 2.30 -7.23 -7.12
N SER A 147 3.49 -7.01 -6.58
CA SER A 147 3.79 -7.33 -5.17
C SER A 147 2.97 -6.48 -4.21
N VAL A 148 2.88 -5.17 -4.45
CA VAL A 148 2.08 -4.26 -3.62
C VAL A 148 0.59 -4.59 -3.74
N PHE A 149 0.08 -4.88 -4.94
CA PHE A 149 -1.29 -5.34 -5.14
C PHE A 149 -1.62 -6.55 -4.25
N PHE A 150 -0.76 -7.55 -4.27
CA PHE A 150 -0.98 -8.78 -3.50
C PHE A 150 -0.75 -8.56 -2.00
N LEU A 151 0.41 -8.03 -1.60
CA LEU A 151 0.83 -7.96 -0.20
C LEU A 151 0.02 -6.95 0.61
N MET A 152 -0.19 -5.74 0.07
CA MET A 152 -0.87 -4.66 0.79
C MET A 152 -2.39 -4.66 0.58
N GLY A 153 -2.89 -5.32 -0.46
CA GLY A 153 -4.31 -5.49 -0.72
C GLY A 153 -4.79 -6.86 -0.26
N VAL A 154 -4.65 -7.85 -1.13
CA VAL A 154 -5.24 -9.20 -0.93
C VAL A 154 -4.79 -9.85 0.37
N LEU A 155 -3.48 -9.91 0.61
CA LEU A 155 -2.92 -10.56 1.79
C LEU A 155 -3.34 -9.84 3.08
N MET A 156 -3.27 -8.50 3.10
CA MET A 156 -3.52 -7.72 4.32
C MET A 156 -5.00 -7.71 4.71
N VAL A 157 -5.94 -7.58 3.75
CA VAL A 157 -7.39 -7.72 3.99
C VAL A 157 -7.69 -9.14 4.46
N GLY A 158 -7.15 -10.15 3.77
CA GLY A 158 -7.33 -11.56 4.11
C GLY A 158 -6.79 -11.91 5.49
N ALA A 159 -5.58 -11.44 5.83
CA ALA A 159 -4.96 -11.65 7.13
C ALA A 159 -5.78 -11.01 8.26
N SER A 160 -6.26 -9.78 8.07
CA SER A 160 -7.09 -9.10 9.07
C SER A 160 -8.42 -9.80 9.29
N TYR A 161 -9.09 -10.22 8.23
CA TYR A 161 -10.32 -11.01 8.33
C TYR A 161 -10.07 -12.37 9.01
N PHE A 162 -9.02 -13.08 8.57
CA PHE A 162 -8.65 -14.38 9.12
C PHE A 162 -8.27 -14.31 10.60
N ALA A 163 -7.56 -13.27 11.04
CA ALA A 163 -7.21 -13.06 12.44
C ALA A 163 -8.45 -12.97 13.35
N GLN A 164 -9.54 -12.42 12.82
CA GLN A 164 -10.81 -12.28 13.55
C GLN A 164 -11.68 -13.55 13.53
N THR A 165 -11.69 -14.29 12.40
CA THR A 165 -12.67 -15.33 12.10
C THR A 165 -12.10 -16.74 12.08
N CYS A 166 -10.78 -16.90 12.00
CA CYS A 166 -10.07 -18.17 11.74
C CYS A 166 -10.53 -18.87 10.45
N ALA A 167 -11.15 -18.14 9.50
CA ALA A 167 -11.73 -18.68 8.27
C ALA A 167 -11.36 -17.84 7.05
N LEU A 168 -11.38 -18.46 5.87
CA LEU A 168 -11.30 -17.78 4.57
C LEU A 168 -12.70 -17.63 3.99
N ALA A 169 -12.97 -16.54 3.29
CA ALA A 169 -14.23 -16.27 2.64
C ALA A 169 -14.06 -15.50 1.32
N TRP A 170 -15.08 -15.56 0.45
CA TRP A 170 -15.07 -14.81 -0.82
C TRP A 170 -15.25 -13.30 -0.63
N SER A 171 -16.04 -12.88 0.37
CA SER A 171 -16.33 -11.46 0.60
C SER A 171 -15.06 -10.63 0.85
N PRO A 172 -14.14 -11.01 1.78
CA PRO A 172 -12.88 -10.30 1.94
C PRO A 172 -11.98 -10.35 0.70
N LEU A 173 -11.99 -11.44 -0.07
CA LEU A 173 -11.24 -11.49 -1.32
C LEU A 173 -11.78 -10.47 -2.33
N VAL A 174 -13.09 -10.43 -2.57
CA VAL A 174 -13.70 -9.45 -3.49
C VAL A 174 -13.47 -8.02 -3.02
N ALA A 175 -13.68 -7.74 -1.72
CA ALA A 175 -13.46 -6.41 -1.16
C ALA A 175 -11.99 -5.98 -1.15
N SER A 176 -11.05 -6.92 -1.18
CA SER A 176 -9.61 -6.61 -1.26
C SER A 176 -9.18 -6.10 -2.62
N LEU A 177 -9.80 -6.55 -3.72
CA LEU A 177 -9.38 -6.22 -5.09
C LEU A 177 -9.35 -4.72 -5.38
N PRO A 178 -10.41 -3.92 -5.07
CA PRO A 178 -10.37 -2.48 -5.28
C PRO A 178 -9.32 -1.78 -4.40
N VAL A 179 -9.14 -2.23 -3.16
CA VAL A 179 -8.08 -1.72 -2.27
C VAL A 179 -6.70 -2.04 -2.85
N SER A 180 -6.51 -3.27 -3.35
CA SER A 180 -5.29 -3.72 -4.03
C SER A 180 -4.95 -2.87 -5.25
N CYS A 181 -5.93 -2.59 -6.10
CA CYS A 181 -5.75 -1.73 -7.27
C CYS A 181 -5.26 -0.33 -6.86
N LEU A 182 -5.93 0.30 -5.90
CA LEU A 182 -5.62 1.68 -5.53
C LEU A 182 -4.31 1.80 -4.75
N VAL A 183 -3.95 0.85 -3.89
CA VAL A 183 -2.63 0.86 -3.23
C VAL A 183 -1.52 0.60 -4.23
N ALA A 184 -1.72 -0.28 -5.22
CA ALA A 184 -0.79 -0.50 -6.31
C ALA A 184 -0.66 0.73 -7.23
N ALA A 185 -1.75 1.50 -7.41
CA ALA A 185 -1.72 2.76 -8.16
C ALA A 185 -0.84 3.82 -7.50
N ILE A 186 -0.72 3.84 -6.16
CA ILE A 186 0.20 4.74 -5.44
C ILE A 186 1.64 4.47 -5.90
N LEU A 187 2.07 3.21 -5.83
CA LEU A 187 3.41 2.82 -6.28
C LEU A 187 3.60 3.07 -7.77
N HIS A 188 2.59 2.75 -8.58
CA HIS A 188 2.68 2.93 -10.03
C HIS A 188 2.77 4.40 -10.43
N GLY A 189 2.11 5.30 -9.68
CA GLY A 189 2.28 6.75 -9.82
C GLY A 189 3.70 7.22 -9.51
N ASN A 190 4.35 6.59 -8.51
CA ASN A 190 5.76 6.79 -8.21
C ASN A 190 6.66 6.30 -9.36
N ASP A 191 6.42 5.06 -9.85
CA ASP A 191 7.16 4.49 -10.98
C ASP A 191 7.05 5.36 -12.25
N LEU A 192 5.87 5.95 -12.52
CA LEU A 192 5.65 6.85 -13.65
C LEU A 192 6.42 8.17 -13.51
N ARG A 193 6.48 8.72 -12.28
CA ARG A 193 7.26 9.95 -12.00
C ARG A 193 8.75 9.72 -12.23
N ASP A 194 9.22 8.57 -11.80
CA ASP A 194 10.65 8.29 -11.68
C ASP A 194 11.23 7.56 -12.91
N MET A 195 10.46 7.35 -13.99
CA MET A 195 10.89 6.59 -15.19
C MET A 195 12.26 7.04 -15.74
N VAL A 196 12.52 8.36 -15.80
CA VAL A 196 13.77 8.90 -16.34
C VAL A 196 14.96 8.62 -15.40
N THR A 197 14.76 8.80 -14.09
CA THR A 197 15.80 8.56 -13.08
C THR A 197 16.07 7.09 -12.86
N ASP A 198 15.02 6.25 -12.92
CA ASP A 198 15.11 4.80 -12.85
C ASP A 198 15.89 4.22 -14.04
N GLN A 199 15.68 4.77 -15.23
CA GLN A 199 16.45 4.41 -16.41
C GLN A 199 17.93 4.72 -16.23
N ALA A 200 18.26 5.91 -15.72
CA ALA A 200 19.63 6.31 -15.43
C ALA A 200 20.30 5.40 -14.38
N ALA A 201 19.54 4.97 -13.36
CA ALA A 201 19.97 4.02 -12.33
C ALA A 201 20.00 2.55 -12.80
N ARG A 202 19.57 2.26 -14.04
CA ARG A 202 19.48 0.92 -14.63
C ARG A 202 18.62 -0.06 -13.83
N ILE A 203 17.61 0.43 -13.12
CA ILE A 203 16.62 -0.40 -12.46
C ILE A 203 15.44 -0.68 -13.40
N LYS A 204 14.70 -1.76 -13.13
CA LYS A 204 13.56 -2.19 -13.95
C LYS A 204 12.29 -2.15 -13.10
N THR A 205 11.62 -0.98 -13.06
CA THR A 205 10.29 -0.87 -12.45
C THR A 205 9.21 -1.42 -13.38
N THR A 206 7.99 -1.60 -12.89
CA THR A 206 6.86 -2.07 -13.71
C THR A 206 6.63 -1.12 -14.89
N ALA A 207 6.66 0.20 -14.68
CA ALA A 207 6.48 1.20 -15.71
C ALA A 207 7.56 1.09 -16.81
N MET A 208 8.81 0.88 -16.41
CA MET A 208 9.94 0.69 -17.33
C MET A 208 9.78 -0.56 -18.22
N LEU A 209 9.31 -1.67 -17.65
CA LEU A 209 9.14 -2.93 -18.39
C LEU A 209 8.04 -2.85 -19.45
N VAL A 210 6.92 -2.17 -19.14
CA VAL A 210 5.79 -2.11 -20.07
C VAL A 210 5.88 -0.93 -21.05
N GLY A 211 6.71 0.05 -20.76
CA GLY A 211 6.87 1.28 -21.53
C GLY A 211 5.76 2.31 -21.25
N GLU A 212 6.02 3.59 -21.56
CA GLU A 212 5.21 4.74 -21.17
C GLU A 212 3.71 4.58 -21.50
N HIS A 213 3.37 4.26 -22.73
CA HIS A 213 1.98 4.15 -23.16
C HIS A 213 1.19 3.08 -22.37
N ARG A 214 1.77 1.89 -22.19
CA ARG A 214 1.15 0.81 -21.43
C ARG A 214 1.16 1.10 -19.93
N ALA A 215 2.16 1.81 -19.43
CA ALA A 215 2.22 2.24 -18.04
C ALA A 215 1.09 3.25 -17.73
N CYS A 216 0.82 4.21 -18.61
CA CYS A 216 -0.35 5.09 -18.49
C CYS A 216 -1.67 4.27 -18.53
N ALA A 217 -1.80 3.32 -19.45
CA ALA A 217 -2.97 2.45 -19.53
C ALA A 217 -3.17 1.62 -18.25
N LEU A 218 -2.09 1.09 -17.67
CA LEU A 218 -2.12 0.39 -16.39
C LEU A 218 -2.54 1.33 -15.24
N PHE A 219 -2.06 2.56 -15.22
CA PHE A 219 -2.48 3.57 -14.24
C PHE A 219 -3.99 3.82 -14.31
N TYR A 220 -4.56 3.94 -15.53
CA TYR A 220 -6.01 4.10 -15.72
C TYR A 220 -6.77 2.85 -15.25
N ALA A 221 -6.28 1.66 -15.59
CA ALA A 221 -6.91 0.41 -15.18
C ALA A 221 -6.93 0.27 -13.64
N LEU A 222 -5.81 0.55 -12.96
CA LEU A 222 -5.71 0.50 -11.50
C LEU A 222 -6.65 1.50 -10.79
N HIS A 223 -6.99 2.62 -11.44
CA HIS A 223 -7.92 3.62 -10.90
C HIS A 223 -9.39 3.35 -11.22
N LEU A 224 -9.70 2.71 -12.36
CA LEU A 224 -11.07 2.49 -12.82
C LEU A 224 -11.63 1.13 -12.42
N ALA A 225 -10.79 0.08 -12.43
CA ALA A 225 -11.18 -1.28 -12.05
C ALA A 225 -11.84 -1.38 -10.65
N PRO A 226 -11.42 -0.61 -9.61
CA PRO A 226 -12.07 -0.61 -8.30
C PRO A 226 -13.58 -0.42 -8.35
N TYR A 227 -14.06 0.49 -9.18
CA TYR A 227 -15.49 0.79 -9.28
C TYR A 227 -16.26 -0.32 -9.98
N LEU A 228 -15.67 -0.91 -11.02
CA LEU A 228 -16.26 -2.07 -11.69
C LEU A 228 -16.36 -3.25 -10.71
N VAL A 229 -15.28 -3.52 -9.96
CA VAL A 229 -15.28 -4.59 -8.95
C VAL A 229 -16.36 -4.36 -7.88
N MET A 230 -16.55 -3.11 -7.42
CA MET A 230 -17.59 -2.80 -6.44
C MET A 230 -18.99 -3.02 -7.01
N VAL A 231 -19.27 -2.55 -8.23
CA VAL A 231 -20.57 -2.75 -8.86
C VAL A 231 -20.85 -4.25 -9.06
N VAL A 232 -19.90 -5.00 -9.62
CA VAL A 232 -20.03 -6.46 -9.80
C VAL A 232 -20.16 -7.17 -8.45
N GLY A 233 -19.38 -6.78 -7.46
CA GLY A 233 -19.44 -7.36 -6.10
C GLY A 233 -20.80 -7.18 -5.43
N VAL A 234 -21.45 -6.04 -5.65
CA VAL A 234 -22.82 -5.78 -5.15
C VAL A 234 -23.85 -6.60 -5.94
N LEU A 235 -23.73 -6.64 -7.28
CA LEU A 235 -24.66 -7.42 -8.13
C LEU A 235 -24.59 -8.93 -7.82
N THR A 236 -23.39 -9.44 -7.51
CA THR A 236 -23.19 -10.84 -7.12
C THR A 236 -23.41 -11.11 -5.63
N ARG A 237 -23.81 -10.07 -4.87
CA ARG A 237 -24.00 -10.14 -3.41
C ARG A 237 -22.74 -10.55 -2.61
N ALA A 238 -21.55 -10.43 -3.21
CA ALA A 238 -20.28 -10.66 -2.54
C ALA A 238 -19.94 -9.57 -1.52
N VAL A 239 -20.41 -8.33 -1.79
CA VAL A 239 -20.31 -7.18 -0.87
C VAL A 239 -21.68 -6.50 -0.75
N PRO A 240 -21.98 -5.81 0.38
CA PRO A 240 -23.28 -5.17 0.58
C PRO A 240 -23.49 -3.93 -0.30
N LEU A 241 -24.75 -3.57 -0.51
CA LEU A 241 -25.16 -2.42 -1.33
C LEU A 241 -24.51 -1.10 -0.90
N TRP A 242 -24.36 -0.88 0.41
CA TRP A 242 -23.71 0.33 0.96
C TRP A 242 -22.26 0.51 0.51
N SER A 243 -21.60 -0.55 0.01
CA SER A 243 -20.26 -0.46 -0.59
C SER A 243 -20.21 0.45 -1.83
N LEU A 244 -21.35 0.73 -2.47
CA LEU A 244 -21.44 1.69 -3.59
C LEU A 244 -21.19 3.15 -3.16
N LEU A 245 -21.13 3.47 -1.87
CA LEU A 245 -20.65 4.78 -1.40
C LEU A 245 -19.27 5.11 -1.96
N THR A 246 -18.46 4.10 -2.28
CA THR A 246 -17.16 4.26 -2.94
C THR A 246 -17.23 5.02 -4.27
N LEU A 247 -18.40 5.02 -4.96
CA LEU A 247 -18.61 5.79 -6.19
C LEU A 247 -18.45 7.31 -5.98
N LEU A 248 -18.61 7.80 -4.77
CA LEU A 248 -18.36 9.20 -4.42
C LEU A 248 -16.88 9.60 -4.56
N ALA A 249 -15.94 8.64 -4.61
CA ALA A 249 -14.54 8.90 -4.89
C ALA A 249 -14.21 9.04 -6.38
N LEU A 250 -15.18 8.80 -7.29
CA LEU A 250 -14.97 8.84 -8.74
C LEU A 250 -14.39 10.17 -9.26
N PRO A 251 -14.78 11.36 -8.75
CA PRO A 251 -14.18 12.62 -9.18
C PRO A 251 -12.67 12.68 -8.94
N LEU A 252 -12.16 12.11 -7.85
CA LEU A 252 -10.72 12.04 -7.56
C LEU A 252 -10.00 11.15 -8.58
N THR A 253 -10.58 10.00 -8.89
CA THR A 253 -10.07 9.10 -9.94
C THR A 253 -10.03 9.79 -11.30
N VAL A 254 -11.11 10.47 -11.71
CA VAL A 254 -11.15 11.22 -12.97
C VAL A 254 -10.07 12.30 -12.99
N GLY A 255 -9.86 12.99 -11.87
CA GLY A 255 -8.77 13.96 -11.70
C GLY A 255 -7.40 13.36 -11.91
N ALA A 256 -7.12 12.20 -11.27
CA ALA A 256 -5.84 11.50 -11.40
C ALA A 256 -5.59 11.03 -12.85
N VAL A 257 -6.58 10.41 -13.49
CA VAL A 257 -6.50 9.96 -14.90
C VAL A 257 -6.24 11.12 -15.85
N ARG A 258 -6.98 12.22 -15.74
CA ARG A 258 -6.77 13.42 -16.57
C ARG A 258 -5.41 14.07 -16.33
N THR A 259 -4.93 14.05 -15.09
CA THR A 259 -3.59 14.58 -14.75
C THR A 259 -2.50 13.73 -15.38
N CYS A 260 -2.63 12.40 -15.33
CA CYS A 260 -1.70 11.49 -15.99
C CYS A 260 -1.70 11.71 -17.51
N GLU A 261 -2.85 11.68 -18.15
CA GLU A 261 -2.98 11.91 -19.60
C GLU A 261 -2.39 13.26 -20.02
N GLY A 262 -2.79 14.34 -19.33
CA GLY A 262 -2.30 15.69 -19.64
C GLY A 262 -0.81 15.87 -19.35
N GLY A 263 -0.28 15.24 -18.30
CA GLY A 263 1.13 15.27 -17.93
C GLY A 263 2.02 14.62 -18.99
N PHE A 264 1.67 13.41 -19.42
CA PHE A 264 2.45 12.71 -20.46
C PHE A 264 2.30 13.33 -21.84
N ARG A 265 1.08 13.76 -22.22
CA ARG A 265 0.87 14.46 -23.51
C ARG A 265 1.66 15.77 -23.62
N ALA A 266 1.79 16.51 -22.50
CA ALA A 266 2.50 17.78 -22.47
C ALA A 266 3.98 17.65 -22.05
N HIS A 267 4.45 16.44 -21.72
CA HIS A 267 5.77 16.19 -21.10
C HIS A 267 6.00 17.08 -19.86
N ASP A 268 4.97 17.21 -19.00
CA ASP A 268 4.98 18.08 -17.81
C ASP A 268 5.37 17.28 -16.56
N PRO A 269 6.63 17.37 -16.09
CA PRO A 269 7.10 16.63 -14.94
C PRO A 269 6.41 17.04 -13.63
N VAL A 270 5.90 18.27 -13.55
CA VAL A 270 5.19 18.77 -12.36
C VAL A 270 3.83 18.07 -12.22
N ARG A 271 3.12 17.87 -13.33
CA ARG A 271 1.87 17.11 -13.34
C ARG A 271 2.11 15.64 -13.04
N ILE A 272 3.09 15.03 -13.71
CA ILE A 272 3.46 13.62 -13.48
C ILE A 272 3.87 13.40 -12.02
N GLY A 273 4.61 14.33 -11.43
CA GLY A 273 5.02 14.29 -10.02
C GLY A 273 3.88 14.29 -9.00
N ARG A 274 2.65 14.65 -9.40
CA ARG A 274 1.46 14.63 -8.51
C ARG A 274 0.76 13.28 -8.46
N LEU A 275 1.06 12.35 -9.38
CA LEU A 275 0.30 11.10 -9.55
C LEU A 275 0.33 10.22 -8.31
N GLU A 276 1.47 10.07 -7.64
CA GLU A 276 1.60 9.34 -6.38
C GLU A 276 0.64 9.88 -5.31
N GLY A 277 0.69 11.20 -5.06
CA GLY A 277 -0.16 11.85 -4.06
C GLY A 277 -1.66 11.79 -4.39
N MET A 278 -2.02 11.93 -5.68
CA MET A 278 -3.41 11.82 -6.13
C MET A 278 -3.93 10.39 -5.96
N SER A 279 -3.12 9.38 -6.26
CA SER A 279 -3.45 7.97 -6.03
C SER A 279 -3.63 7.69 -4.54
N ALA A 280 -2.75 8.22 -3.68
CA ALA A 280 -2.86 8.07 -2.22
C ALA A 280 -4.15 8.73 -1.68
N GLY A 281 -4.49 9.91 -2.15
CA GLY A 281 -5.75 10.58 -1.81
C GLY A 281 -6.97 9.78 -2.26
N THR A 282 -6.96 9.26 -3.50
CA THR A 282 -8.04 8.41 -4.03
C THR A 282 -8.18 7.12 -3.21
N HIS A 283 -7.06 6.43 -2.91
CA HIS A 283 -7.06 5.24 -2.06
C HIS A 283 -7.66 5.53 -0.68
N PHE A 284 -7.25 6.62 -0.05
CA PHE A 284 -7.74 6.99 1.28
C PHE A 284 -9.24 7.25 1.28
N VAL A 285 -9.72 8.13 0.40
CA VAL A 285 -11.16 8.49 0.34
C VAL A 285 -12.01 7.28 -0.05
N PHE A 286 -11.61 6.52 -1.07
CA PHE A 286 -12.28 5.29 -1.47
C PHE A 286 -12.33 4.28 -0.31
N GLY A 287 -11.19 4.09 0.38
CA GLY A 287 -11.09 3.16 1.50
C GLY A 287 -11.96 3.54 2.68
N VAL A 288 -11.99 4.83 3.05
CA VAL A 288 -12.88 5.35 4.11
C VAL A 288 -14.36 5.13 3.74
N LEU A 289 -14.73 5.43 2.49
CA LEU A 289 -16.11 5.22 2.01
C LEU A 289 -16.47 3.73 1.97
N LEU A 290 -15.54 2.84 1.62
CA LEU A 290 -15.75 1.40 1.67
C LEU A 290 -15.99 0.93 3.12
N VAL A 291 -15.10 1.31 4.04
CA VAL A 291 -15.23 0.97 5.47
C VAL A 291 -16.56 1.49 6.02
N LEU A 292 -16.91 2.75 5.72
CA LEU A 292 -18.18 3.34 6.13
C LEU A 292 -19.37 2.54 5.56
N GLY A 293 -19.35 2.20 4.29
CA GLY A 293 -20.39 1.39 3.64
C GLY A 293 -20.54 0.01 4.29
N LEU A 294 -19.44 -0.64 4.62
CA LEU A 294 -19.46 -1.93 5.33
C LEU A 294 -20.02 -1.79 6.76
N VAL A 295 -19.67 -0.72 7.47
CA VAL A 295 -20.22 -0.43 8.83
C VAL A 295 -21.71 -0.17 8.75
N LEU A 296 -22.17 0.67 7.83
CA LEU A 296 -23.60 0.92 7.63
C LEU A 296 -24.37 -0.37 7.29
N ALA A 297 -23.78 -1.23 6.47
CA ALA A 297 -24.37 -2.52 6.17
C ALA A 297 -24.48 -3.45 7.39
N ASN A 298 -23.62 -3.28 8.39
CA ASN A 298 -23.71 -4.05 9.65
C ASN A 298 -24.75 -3.46 10.61
N LEU A 299 -24.99 -2.15 10.55
CA LEU A 299 -25.98 -1.47 11.40
C LEU A 299 -27.41 -1.61 10.88
N PHE A 300 -27.59 -1.76 9.57
CA PHE A 300 -28.90 -1.82 8.91
C PHE A 300 -29.18 -3.18 8.22
N ALA A 301 -28.51 -4.23 8.70
CA ALA A 301 -28.68 -5.60 8.21
C ALA A 301 -29.89 -6.32 8.83
#